data_847caaea7ecbb6b968d389792a762e67
#
_entry.id   847caaea7ecbb6b968d389792a762e67
#
_cell.length_a   1.000
_cell.length_b   1.000
_cell.length_c   1.000
_cell.angle_alpha   90.00
_cell.angle_beta   90.00
_cell.angle_gamma   90.00
#
_symmetry.space_group_name_H-M   'P 1'
#
loop_
_entity.id
_entity.type
_entity.pdbx_description
1 polymer ?
#
loop_
_entity_poly.entity_id
_entity_poly.type
_entity_poly.pdbx_seq_one_letter_code
_entity_poly.pdbx_strand_id
1 'polypeptide(L)'
;DYPLEATIYYDSQITKIHYSSVGLLRSDDYIVDDSTSTFALFVEDGGGEISLNLRCKHLIIDSNGGATGIKFKGRSRTSDIRQDSYGPILLDEFISDTVKAVNIGANDIFLHCNNSLRTYIYSSGNIYYKGTPTISSFISPYAIGRLISINNE
;
A
#
# COMPACT_ATOMS: atom_id res chain seq x y z
N ASP A 1 -9.69 2.96 30.81
CA ASP A 1 -8.78 2.20 29.96
C ASP A 1 -7.71 3.13 29.42
N TYR A 2 -6.44 2.89 29.79
CA TYR A 2 -5.34 3.63 29.20
C TYR A 2 -4.93 2.93 27.90
N PRO A 3 -4.66 3.66 26.82
CA PRO A 3 -4.16 3.05 25.59
C PRO A 3 -2.81 2.38 25.90
N LEU A 4 -2.66 1.14 25.46
CA LEU A 4 -1.37 0.46 25.52
C LEU A 4 -0.49 1.03 24.41
N GLU A 5 0.62 1.66 24.80
CA GLU A 5 1.63 2.17 23.88
C GLU A 5 2.93 1.40 24.06
N ALA A 6 3.54 0.97 22.97
CA ALA A 6 4.83 0.33 22.94
C ALA A 6 5.72 0.99 21.90
N THR A 7 6.94 1.35 22.30
CA THR A 7 7.96 1.87 21.39
C THR A 7 8.99 0.78 21.11
N ILE A 8 9.23 0.52 19.82
CA ILE A 8 10.21 -0.47 19.38
C ILE A 8 11.45 0.26 18.89
N TYR A 9 12.59 -0.01 19.53
CA TYR A 9 13.91 0.45 19.10
C TYR A 9 14.61 -0.68 18.33
N TYR A 10 15.23 -0.36 17.22
CA TYR A 10 15.94 -1.32 16.38
C TYR A 10 17.25 -0.70 15.85
N ASP A 11 18.25 -1.52 15.65
CA ASP A 11 19.60 -1.13 15.18
C ASP A 11 19.87 -1.49 13.72
N SER A 12 18.93 -2.18 13.07
CA SER A 12 19.00 -2.62 11.69
C SER A 12 17.69 -2.34 10.96
N GLN A 13 17.71 -2.36 9.65
CA GLN A 13 16.50 -2.08 8.86
C GLN A 13 15.43 -3.16 9.06
N ILE A 14 14.18 -2.72 9.24
CA ILE A 14 13.03 -3.61 9.26
C ILE A 14 12.58 -3.84 7.82
N THR A 15 12.84 -5.02 7.27
CA THR A 15 12.51 -5.35 5.88
C THR A 15 11.19 -6.10 5.71
N LYS A 16 10.57 -6.54 6.82
CA LYS A 16 9.33 -7.32 6.80
C LYS A 16 8.49 -7.07 8.05
N ILE A 17 7.20 -6.89 7.83
CA ILE A 17 6.20 -6.81 8.90
C ILE A 17 5.06 -7.76 8.58
N HIS A 18 4.66 -8.58 9.57
CA HIS A 18 3.38 -9.26 9.62
C HIS A 18 2.49 -8.55 10.64
N TYR A 19 1.33 -8.11 10.21
CA TYR A 19 0.36 -7.41 11.04
C TYR A 19 -0.96 -8.18 11.09
N SER A 20 -1.35 -8.57 12.30
CA SER A 20 -2.63 -9.26 12.58
C SER A 20 -3.14 -8.74 13.92
N SER A 21 -3.55 -7.49 13.96
CA SER A 21 -3.92 -6.81 15.20
C SER A 21 -4.93 -5.69 14.96
N VAL A 22 -5.30 -5.01 16.03
CA VAL A 22 -6.05 -3.76 16.00
C VAL A 22 -5.21 -2.65 16.63
N GLY A 23 -5.35 -1.43 16.15
CA GLY A 23 -4.63 -0.28 16.68
C GLY A 23 -3.79 0.42 15.62
N LEU A 24 -2.87 1.28 16.08
CA LEU A 24 -2.02 2.09 15.23
C LEU A 24 -0.58 1.59 15.28
N LEU A 25 -0.04 1.23 14.10
CA LEU A 25 1.39 1.04 13.90
C LEU A 25 1.93 2.20 13.09
N ARG A 26 2.86 2.97 13.64
CA ARG A 26 3.44 4.11 12.94
C ARG A 26 4.95 4.18 13.07
N SER A 27 5.59 4.85 12.10
CA SER A 27 6.97 5.31 12.23
C SER A 27 7.04 6.82 12.01
N ASP A 28 7.86 7.51 12.77
CA ASP A 28 8.16 8.93 12.56
C ASP A 28 9.33 9.08 11.56
N ASP A 29 10.30 8.18 11.64
CA ASP A 29 11.45 8.10 10.75
C ASP A 29 11.30 6.98 9.69
N TYR A 30 12.23 6.92 8.74
CA TYR A 30 12.28 5.84 7.76
C TYR A 30 12.67 4.52 8.43
N ILE A 31 11.75 3.53 8.39
CA ILE A 31 12.04 2.18 8.89
C ILE A 31 12.94 1.38 7.94
N VAL A 32 12.94 1.75 6.66
CA VAL A 32 13.87 1.33 5.62
C VAL A 32 14.30 2.58 4.87
N ASP A 33 15.60 2.81 4.75
CA ASP A 33 16.17 3.86 3.90
C ASP A 33 17.31 3.28 3.06
N ASP A 34 16.94 2.33 2.19
CA ASP A 34 17.89 1.60 1.34
C ASP A 34 17.27 1.30 -0.02
N SER A 35 17.73 2.01 -1.05
CA SER A 35 17.29 1.85 -2.43
C SER A 35 17.65 0.49 -3.07
N THR A 36 18.32 -0.40 -2.35
CA THR A 36 18.67 -1.75 -2.81
C THR A 36 17.83 -2.84 -2.18
N SER A 37 17.16 -2.54 -1.06
CA SER A 37 16.42 -3.52 -0.26
C SER A 37 14.96 -3.68 -0.72
N THR A 38 14.36 -4.78 -0.29
CA THR A 38 12.92 -5.06 -0.39
C THR A 38 12.27 -4.84 0.97
N PHE A 39 11.12 -4.18 0.99
CA PHE A 39 10.25 -4.13 2.16
C PHE A 39 8.94 -4.85 1.86
N ALA A 40 8.50 -5.72 2.78
CA ALA A 40 7.26 -6.47 2.66
C ALA A 40 6.34 -6.27 3.88
N LEU A 41 5.09 -5.89 3.61
CA LEU A 41 4.01 -5.84 4.59
C LEU A 41 2.96 -6.89 4.26
N PHE A 42 2.67 -7.76 5.22
CA PHE A 42 1.59 -8.73 5.18
C PHE A 42 0.58 -8.39 6.28
N VAL A 43 -0.67 -8.16 5.90
CA VAL A 43 -1.77 -7.87 6.81
C VAL A 43 -2.79 -8.98 6.72
N GLU A 44 -3.13 -9.60 7.86
CA GLU A 44 -4.10 -10.68 7.96
C GLU A 44 -5.14 -10.35 9.03
N ASP A 45 -6.41 -10.28 8.65
CA ASP A 45 -7.57 -10.08 9.55
C ASP A 45 -7.43 -8.93 10.55
N GLY A 46 -6.63 -7.92 10.22
CA GLY A 46 -6.37 -6.78 11.07
C GLY A 46 -7.47 -5.73 11.03
N GLY A 47 -7.42 -4.82 12.01
CA GLY A 47 -8.17 -3.56 12.04
C GLY A 47 -7.24 -2.44 12.49
N GLY A 48 -7.61 -1.19 12.27
CA GLY A 48 -6.80 -0.04 12.66
C GLY A 48 -5.99 0.55 11.51
N GLU A 49 -4.79 1.06 11.80
CA GLU A 49 -4.01 1.81 10.81
C GLU A 49 -2.52 1.47 10.88
N ILE A 50 -1.90 1.38 9.72
CA ILE A 50 -0.44 1.27 9.55
C ILE A 50 0.04 2.51 8.78
N SER A 51 0.89 3.33 9.41
CA SER A 51 1.42 4.57 8.83
C SER A 51 2.95 4.57 8.91
N LEU A 52 3.63 4.34 7.78
CA LEU A 52 5.07 4.14 7.74
C LEU A 52 5.76 5.04 6.71
N ASN A 53 6.98 5.45 7.05
CA ASN A 53 7.91 6.12 6.15
C ASN A 53 8.98 5.13 5.70
N LEU A 54 9.18 4.97 4.38
CA LEU A 54 10.20 4.05 3.85
C LEU A 54 10.70 4.45 2.47
N ARG A 55 11.96 4.11 2.21
CA ARG A 55 12.57 4.12 0.88
C ARG A 55 13.16 2.76 0.62
N CYS A 56 12.75 2.11 -0.46
CA CYS A 56 13.21 0.78 -0.79
C CYS A 56 13.34 0.60 -2.31
N LYS A 57 13.99 -0.46 -2.74
CA LYS A 57 13.99 -0.85 -4.16
C LYS A 57 12.65 -1.44 -4.56
N HIS A 58 12.15 -2.34 -3.73
CA HIS A 58 10.93 -3.08 -4.01
C HIS A 58 10.00 -3.08 -2.79
N LEU A 59 8.76 -2.62 -3.00
CA LEU A 59 7.69 -2.65 -2.01
C LEU A 59 6.73 -3.80 -2.33
N ILE A 60 6.39 -4.59 -1.31
CA ILE A 60 5.36 -5.61 -1.37
C ILE A 60 4.32 -5.30 -0.31
N ILE A 61 3.05 -5.23 -0.69
CA ILE A 61 1.90 -5.16 0.23
C ILE A 61 0.94 -6.27 -0.14
N ASP A 62 0.65 -7.15 0.81
CA ASP A 62 -0.41 -8.15 0.71
C ASP A 62 -1.35 -7.96 1.90
N SER A 63 -2.54 -7.39 1.62
CA SER A 63 -3.59 -7.14 2.62
C SER A 63 -4.74 -8.10 2.37
N ASN A 64 -4.95 -9.02 3.31
CA ASN A 64 -5.92 -10.11 3.23
C ASN A 64 -6.82 -10.12 4.46
N GLY A 65 -8.12 -9.96 4.24
CA GLY A 65 -9.11 -9.88 5.32
C GLY A 65 -9.03 -8.59 6.16
N GLY A 66 -9.96 -8.45 7.10
CA GLY A 66 -10.01 -7.33 8.01
C GLY A 66 -10.26 -5.95 7.36
N ALA A 67 -9.98 -4.89 8.11
CA ALA A 67 -10.24 -3.50 7.71
C ALA A 67 -9.07 -2.56 8.07
N THR A 68 -7.83 -3.04 7.98
CA THR A 68 -6.65 -2.23 8.27
C THR A 68 -6.41 -1.20 7.17
N GLY A 69 -6.37 0.09 7.54
CA GLY A 69 -5.90 1.16 6.68
C GLY A 69 -4.37 1.15 6.57
N ILE A 70 -3.83 1.27 5.35
CA ILE A 70 -2.39 1.30 5.10
C ILE A 70 -2.04 2.63 4.47
N LYS A 71 -1.10 3.38 5.06
CA LYS A 71 -0.63 4.65 4.56
C LYS A 71 0.90 4.70 4.59
N PHE A 72 1.53 4.88 3.43
CA PHE A 72 2.97 5.02 3.34
C PHE A 72 3.39 6.34 2.74
N LYS A 73 4.55 6.84 3.19
CA LYS A 73 5.26 7.97 2.58
C LYS A 73 6.67 7.55 2.21
N GLY A 74 7.17 8.12 1.12
CA GLY A 74 8.52 7.87 0.64
C GLY A 74 8.56 7.43 -0.82
N ARG A 75 9.35 6.40 -1.12
CA ARG A 75 9.51 5.97 -2.50
C ARG A 75 10.02 4.55 -2.67
N SER A 76 9.70 3.95 -3.82
CA SER A 76 10.31 2.72 -4.31
C SER A 76 10.62 2.79 -5.80
N ARG A 77 11.42 1.87 -6.29
CA ARG A 77 11.54 1.64 -7.73
C ARG A 77 10.35 0.84 -8.27
N THR A 78 9.97 -0.21 -7.56
CA THR A 78 8.85 -1.07 -7.94
C THR A 78 7.94 -1.35 -6.76
N SER A 79 6.64 -1.47 -7.01
CA SER A 79 5.65 -1.84 -5.99
C SER A 79 4.71 -2.92 -6.51
N ASP A 80 4.57 -3.99 -5.73
CA ASP A 80 3.57 -5.03 -5.91
C ASP A 80 2.54 -4.93 -4.77
N ILE A 81 1.29 -4.65 -5.12
CA ILE A 81 0.23 -4.37 -4.17
C ILE A 81 -0.94 -5.30 -4.45
N ARG A 82 -1.35 -6.06 -3.44
CA ARG A 82 -2.55 -6.87 -3.45
C ARG A 82 -3.47 -6.47 -2.30
N GLN A 83 -4.70 -6.17 -2.63
CA GLN A 83 -5.74 -5.87 -1.66
C GLN A 83 -6.91 -6.84 -1.80
N ASP A 84 -7.18 -7.59 -0.74
CA ASP A 84 -8.31 -8.49 -0.55
C ASP A 84 -8.90 -8.24 0.84
N SER A 85 -9.21 -6.96 1.12
CA SER A 85 -9.61 -6.50 2.44
C SER A 85 -10.63 -5.34 2.35
N TYR A 86 -11.10 -4.89 3.51
CA TYR A 86 -12.04 -3.74 3.64
C TYR A 86 -11.34 -2.44 4.02
N GLY A 87 -10.02 -2.44 4.26
CA GLY A 87 -9.26 -1.22 4.58
C GLY A 87 -8.71 -0.54 3.33
N PRO A 88 -8.57 0.79 3.30
CA PRO A 88 -7.97 1.50 2.18
C PRO A 88 -6.43 1.35 2.16
N ILE A 89 -5.84 1.41 0.95
CA ILE A 89 -4.39 1.50 0.77
C ILE A 89 -4.08 2.88 0.18
N LEU A 90 -3.38 3.73 0.96
CA LEU A 90 -3.09 5.12 0.66
C LEU A 90 -1.60 5.28 0.36
N LEU A 91 -1.22 5.24 -0.91
CA LEU A 91 0.14 5.39 -1.42
C LEU A 91 0.28 6.61 -2.35
N ASP A 92 -0.62 7.56 -2.27
CA ASP A 92 -0.56 8.79 -3.06
C ASP A 92 0.59 9.75 -2.64
N GLU A 93 1.14 9.55 -1.42
CA GLU A 93 2.37 10.19 -0.94
C GLU A 93 3.60 9.26 -1.02
N PHE A 94 3.43 8.06 -1.61
CA PHE A 94 4.51 7.09 -1.83
C PHE A 94 4.76 6.90 -3.32
N ILE A 95 5.87 7.44 -3.81
CA ILE A 95 6.17 7.48 -5.25
C ILE A 95 6.85 6.19 -5.70
N SER A 96 6.31 5.55 -6.74
CA SER A 96 6.91 4.38 -7.38
C SER A 96 7.11 4.60 -8.88
N ASP A 97 8.21 4.08 -9.43
CA ASP A 97 8.42 4.15 -10.88
C ASP A 97 7.53 3.14 -11.60
N THR A 98 7.43 1.92 -11.08
CA THR A 98 6.59 0.87 -11.64
C THR A 98 5.69 0.29 -10.57
N VAL A 99 4.40 0.15 -10.86
CA VAL A 99 3.42 -0.41 -9.93
C VAL A 99 2.63 -1.53 -10.61
N LYS A 100 2.47 -2.64 -9.89
CA LYS A 100 1.44 -3.64 -10.14
C LYS A 100 0.47 -3.61 -8.97
N ALA A 101 -0.80 -3.38 -9.25
CA ALA A 101 -1.85 -3.32 -8.24
C ALA A 101 -3.01 -4.26 -8.58
N VAL A 102 -3.39 -5.09 -7.62
CA VAL A 102 -4.51 -6.03 -7.72
C VAL A 102 -5.51 -5.68 -6.63
N ASN A 103 -6.71 -5.25 -7.02
CA ASN A 103 -7.80 -4.96 -6.10
C ASN A 103 -8.91 -6.02 -6.23
N ILE A 104 -9.02 -6.85 -5.22
CA ILE A 104 -10.05 -7.87 -5.05
C ILE A 104 -11.04 -7.43 -3.95
N GLY A 105 -10.61 -6.48 -3.13
CA GLY A 105 -11.36 -5.96 -1.99
C GLY A 105 -12.44 -4.95 -2.35
N ALA A 106 -13.17 -4.51 -1.34
CA ALA A 106 -14.27 -3.55 -1.49
C ALA A 106 -13.81 -2.08 -1.36
N ASN A 107 -12.63 -1.83 -0.81
CA ASN A 107 -12.14 -0.47 -0.59
C ASN A 107 -11.10 -0.06 -1.65
N ASP A 108 -10.73 1.20 -1.63
CA ASP A 108 -9.95 1.86 -2.66
C ASP A 108 -8.44 1.76 -2.42
N ILE A 109 -7.68 1.78 -3.52
CA ILE A 109 -6.22 1.90 -3.55
C ILE A 109 -5.87 3.24 -4.18
N PHE A 110 -5.03 4.05 -3.51
CA PHE A 110 -4.49 5.31 -4.02
C PHE A 110 -3.00 5.15 -4.29
N LEU A 111 -2.55 5.51 -5.49
CA LEU A 111 -1.20 5.28 -5.98
C LEU A 111 -0.56 6.55 -6.52
N HIS A 112 0.78 6.61 -6.47
CA HIS A 112 1.56 7.57 -7.24
C HIS A 112 2.60 6.79 -8.08
N CYS A 113 2.40 6.76 -9.40
CA CYS A 113 3.21 5.98 -10.34
C CYS A 113 3.72 6.86 -11.47
N ASN A 114 5.03 6.80 -11.75
CA ASN A 114 5.64 7.67 -12.76
C ASN A 114 5.77 7.02 -14.15
N ASN A 115 6.15 5.74 -14.24
CA ASN A 115 6.57 5.14 -15.51
C ASN A 115 5.61 4.07 -16.04
N SER A 116 5.25 3.06 -15.22
CA SER A 116 4.42 1.93 -15.67
C SER A 116 3.46 1.47 -14.60
N LEU A 117 2.17 1.49 -14.91
CA LEU A 117 1.09 1.06 -14.04
C LEU A 117 0.34 -0.12 -14.64
N ARG A 118 0.38 -1.26 -13.96
CA ARG A 118 -0.42 -2.43 -14.30
C ARG A 118 -1.46 -2.68 -13.22
N THR A 119 -2.74 -2.70 -13.59
CA THR A 119 -3.83 -2.86 -12.63
C THR A 119 -4.75 -4.02 -12.98
N TYR A 120 -5.29 -4.64 -11.93
CA TYR A 120 -6.31 -5.69 -12.01
C TYR A 120 -7.39 -5.37 -10.99
N ILE A 121 -8.64 -5.21 -11.44
CA ILE A 121 -9.78 -4.87 -10.60
C ILE A 121 -10.82 -5.97 -10.73
N TYR A 122 -11.15 -6.63 -9.62
CA TYR A 122 -12.07 -7.77 -9.57
C TYR A 122 -13.34 -7.52 -8.76
N SER A 123 -13.40 -6.42 -7.99
CA SER A 123 -14.49 -6.14 -7.05
C SER A 123 -14.98 -4.69 -7.16
N SER A 124 -15.51 -4.15 -6.06
CA SER A 124 -16.10 -2.80 -6.01
C SER A 124 -15.10 -1.68 -5.73
N GLY A 125 -13.94 -1.98 -5.16
CA GLY A 125 -12.93 -0.98 -4.85
C GLY A 125 -12.27 -0.39 -6.10
N ASN A 126 -12.07 0.92 -6.10
CA ASN A 126 -11.39 1.62 -7.18
C ASN A 126 -9.88 1.60 -7.02
N ILE A 127 -9.16 1.89 -8.10
CA ILE A 127 -7.76 2.28 -8.06
C ILE A 127 -7.63 3.70 -8.58
N TYR A 128 -7.20 4.62 -7.69
CA TYR A 128 -6.89 6.00 -8.02
C TYR A 128 -5.39 6.15 -8.22
N TYR A 129 -4.96 6.92 -9.22
CA TYR A 129 -3.54 7.12 -9.45
C TYR A 129 -3.19 8.56 -9.78
N LYS A 130 -2.00 8.99 -9.30
CA LYS A 130 -1.27 10.20 -9.69
C LYS A 130 -0.08 9.82 -10.58
N GLY A 131 0.42 10.79 -11.33
CA GLY A 131 1.53 10.62 -12.26
C GLY A 131 1.07 10.38 -13.70
N THR A 132 2.02 10.12 -14.58
CA THR A 132 1.77 9.95 -16.02
C THR A 132 2.31 8.62 -16.54
N PRO A 133 1.96 7.49 -15.93
CA PRO A 133 2.49 6.19 -16.33
C PRO A 133 1.91 5.70 -17.65
N THR A 134 2.63 4.80 -18.32
CA THR A 134 2.02 3.92 -19.31
C THR A 134 1.15 2.90 -18.59
N ILE A 135 -0.12 2.78 -19.02
CA ILE A 135 -1.14 2.00 -18.31
C ILE A 135 -1.45 0.72 -19.05
N SER A 136 -1.50 -0.39 -18.29
CA SER A 136 -2.09 -1.66 -18.69
C SER A 136 -3.10 -2.08 -17.60
N SER A 137 -4.39 -2.09 -17.93
CA SER A 137 -5.47 -2.34 -16.96
C SER A 137 -6.38 -3.47 -17.42
N PHE A 138 -6.70 -4.36 -16.48
CA PHE A 138 -7.76 -5.35 -16.61
C PHE A 138 -8.83 -5.08 -15.55
N ILE A 139 -10.07 -4.94 -15.99
CA ILE A 139 -11.25 -4.81 -15.12
C ILE A 139 -12.16 -5.99 -15.41
N SER A 140 -12.44 -6.80 -14.39
CA SER A 140 -13.35 -7.93 -14.51
C SER A 140 -14.74 -7.47 -15.00
N PRO A 141 -15.43 -8.22 -15.86
CA PRO A 141 -16.79 -7.89 -16.31
C PRO A 141 -17.80 -7.71 -15.15
N TYR A 142 -17.53 -8.31 -14.01
CA TYR A 142 -18.39 -8.23 -12.82
C TYR A 142 -17.93 -7.16 -11.80
N ALA A 143 -16.78 -6.53 -12.04
CA ALA A 143 -16.27 -5.49 -11.16
C ALA A 143 -17.05 -4.17 -11.34
N ILE A 144 -17.35 -3.51 -10.22
CA ILE A 144 -17.93 -2.16 -10.20
C ILE A 144 -16.81 -1.11 -10.13
N GLY A 145 -15.68 -1.46 -9.52
CA GLY A 145 -14.52 -0.61 -9.37
C GLY A 145 -13.94 -0.12 -10.70
N ARG A 146 -13.26 1.01 -10.65
CA ARG A 146 -12.69 1.71 -11.82
C ARG A 146 -11.23 2.09 -11.56
N LEU A 147 -10.49 2.29 -12.65
CA LEU A 147 -9.20 2.98 -12.64
C LEU A 147 -9.44 4.47 -12.92
N ILE A 148 -8.99 5.35 -12.02
CA ILE A 148 -9.30 6.78 -12.04
C ILE A 148 -8.02 7.60 -11.87
N SER A 149 -7.77 8.54 -12.79
CA SER A 149 -6.68 9.51 -12.66
C SER A 149 -7.10 10.67 -11.76
N ILE A 150 -6.21 11.08 -10.84
CA ILE A 150 -6.41 12.21 -9.92
C ILE A 150 -5.32 13.29 -10.07
N ASN A 151 -4.78 13.47 -11.27
CA ASN A 151 -3.68 14.41 -11.53
C ASN A 151 -4.06 15.90 -11.48
N ASN A 152 -5.33 16.25 -11.51
CA ASN A 152 -5.82 17.61 -11.70
C ASN A 152 -6.83 18.07 -10.65
N GLU A 153 -6.77 17.54 -9.44
CA GLU A 153 -7.57 18.04 -8.33
C GLU A 153 -6.74 18.78 -7.29
#